data_255a6b15c2b8966017075667ffc8cd4c
#
_entry.id   255a6b15c2b8966017075667ffc8cd4c
#
_cell.length_a   1.000
_cell.length_b   1.000
_cell.length_c   1.000
_cell.angle_alpha   90.00
_cell.angle_beta   90.00
_cell.angle_gamma   90.00
#
_symmetry.space_group_name_H-M   'P 1'
#
loop_
_entity.id
_entity.type
_entity.pdbx_description
1 polymer ?
#
loop_
_entity_poly.entity_id
_entity_poly.type
_entity_poly.pdbx_seq_one_letter_code
_entity_poly.pdbx_strand_id
1 'polypeptide(L)'
;MTLSYYKGILEDNAKLLASKGKGILAVDESTGTVGKRLAGIGVENTEENRQAYRGMLFTTEGLGQYISGAILFEETLYQKHADGELMVDKLTNQGILPGIKVDKGLKPLPGGLEHETYCSGLDGLVERASDYYVQGARFAKWRAVLQLSLIHI
;
A
#
# COMPACT_ATOMS: atom_id res chain seq x y z
N MET A 1 16.53 0.07 20.12
CA MET A 1 16.58 -1.28 19.53
C MET A 1 17.58 -1.25 18.38
N THR A 2 18.44 -2.25 18.27
CA THR A 2 19.50 -2.29 17.25
C THR A 2 19.00 -2.89 15.94
N LEU A 3 19.65 -2.56 14.82
CA LEU A 3 19.34 -3.10 13.49
C LEU A 3 19.31 -4.66 13.49
N SER A 4 20.14 -5.29 14.32
CA SER A 4 20.19 -6.76 14.46
C SER A 4 18.90 -7.37 15.00
N TYR A 5 18.14 -6.65 15.82
CA TYR A 5 16.84 -7.12 16.33
C TYR A 5 15.81 -7.27 15.20
N TYR A 6 15.80 -6.33 14.27
CA TYR A 6 14.83 -6.36 13.16
C TYR A 6 15.25 -7.27 12.01
N LYS A 7 16.52 -7.67 11.93
CA LYS A 7 17.05 -8.44 10.80
C LYS A 7 16.24 -9.72 10.53
N GLY A 8 15.99 -10.53 11.56
CA GLY A 8 15.19 -11.76 11.41
C GLY A 8 13.76 -11.48 10.94
N ILE A 9 13.11 -10.48 11.54
CA ILE A 9 11.75 -10.09 11.16
C ILE A 9 11.68 -9.64 9.69
N LEU A 10 12.67 -8.84 9.24
CA LEU A 10 12.73 -8.36 7.87
C LEU A 10 12.96 -9.51 6.88
N GLU A 11 13.86 -10.44 7.20
CA GLU A 11 14.12 -11.62 6.38
C GLU A 11 12.89 -12.53 6.26
N ASP A 12 12.19 -12.77 7.37
CA ASP A 12 10.99 -13.60 7.39
C ASP A 12 9.83 -12.94 6.61
N ASN A 13 9.63 -11.64 6.78
CA ASN A 13 8.66 -10.88 5.98
C ASN A 13 8.99 -10.93 4.49
N ALA A 14 10.25 -10.76 4.11
CA ALA A 14 10.68 -10.83 2.70
C ALA A 14 10.43 -12.23 2.11
N LYS A 15 10.74 -13.30 2.85
CA LYS A 15 10.46 -14.68 2.44
C LYS A 15 8.96 -14.93 2.29
N LEU A 16 8.15 -14.44 3.22
CA LEU A 16 6.70 -14.58 3.17
C LEU A 16 6.12 -13.85 1.94
N LEU A 17 6.55 -12.60 1.69
CA LEU A 17 6.12 -11.82 0.53
C LEU A 17 6.48 -12.52 -0.79
N ALA A 18 7.65 -13.16 -0.86
CA ALA A 18 8.15 -13.88 -2.03
C ALA A 18 7.70 -15.36 -2.08
N SER A 19 6.69 -15.76 -1.31
CA SER A 19 6.21 -17.14 -1.25
C SER A 19 5.79 -17.64 -2.62
N LYS A 20 6.23 -18.85 -2.98
CA LYS A 20 5.90 -19.46 -4.27
C LYS A 20 4.38 -19.63 -4.43
N GLY A 21 3.86 -19.22 -5.57
CA GLY A 21 2.44 -19.35 -5.91
C GLY A 21 1.56 -18.24 -5.32
N LYS A 22 2.14 -17.27 -4.62
CA LYS A 22 1.41 -16.11 -4.09
C LYS A 22 1.88 -14.80 -4.73
N GLY A 23 0.98 -13.83 -4.81
CA GLY A 23 1.25 -12.48 -5.28
C GLY A 23 1.07 -11.43 -4.18
N ILE A 24 1.38 -10.18 -4.50
CA ILE A 24 1.11 -9.01 -3.67
C ILE A 24 -0.06 -8.24 -4.29
N LEU A 25 -1.10 -8.01 -3.51
CA LEU A 25 -2.27 -7.25 -3.93
C LEU A 25 -2.01 -5.75 -3.75
N ALA A 26 -2.06 -4.98 -4.84
CA ALA A 26 -1.98 -3.52 -4.77
C ALA A 26 -3.38 -2.92 -4.65
N VAL A 27 -3.71 -2.37 -3.47
CA VAL A 27 -4.96 -1.66 -3.15
C VAL A 27 -4.67 -0.29 -2.55
N ASP A 28 -3.54 0.28 -2.96
CA ASP A 28 -2.97 1.53 -2.48
C ASP A 28 -3.38 2.76 -3.33
N GLU A 29 -4.42 2.61 -4.14
CA GLU A 29 -4.92 3.71 -4.95
C GLU A 29 -5.31 4.90 -4.07
N SER A 30 -4.89 6.11 -4.49
CA SER A 30 -5.32 7.34 -3.84
C SER A 30 -6.82 7.53 -3.93
N THR A 31 -7.38 8.34 -3.05
CA THR A 31 -8.80 8.72 -3.04
C THR A 31 -9.32 9.12 -4.43
N GLY A 32 -8.54 9.93 -5.18
CA GLY A 32 -8.91 10.34 -6.53
C GLY A 32 -8.89 9.19 -7.55
N THR A 33 -7.97 8.22 -7.39
CA THR A 33 -7.90 7.06 -8.29
C THR A 33 -9.06 6.10 -8.04
N VAL A 34 -9.41 5.83 -6.77
CA VAL A 34 -10.60 5.05 -6.44
C VAL A 34 -11.86 5.75 -6.92
N GLY A 35 -11.94 7.08 -6.74
CA GLY A 35 -13.08 7.86 -7.22
C GLY A 35 -13.36 7.70 -8.72
N LYS A 36 -12.31 7.65 -9.54
CA LYS A 36 -12.47 7.38 -10.98
C LYS A 36 -13.04 5.98 -11.27
N ARG A 37 -12.66 4.97 -10.48
CA ARG A 37 -13.20 3.61 -10.61
C ARG A 37 -14.66 3.56 -10.17
N LEU A 38 -15.01 4.16 -9.04
CA LEU A 38 -16.38 4.22 -8.53
C LEU A 38 -17.30 4.98 -9.48
N ALA A 39 -16.85 6.09 -10.04
CA ALA A 39 -17.61 6.86 -11.05
C ALA A 39 -17.95 6.03 -12.30
N GLY A 40 -17.05 5.11 -12.70
CA GLY A 40 -17.29 4.20 -13.83
C GLY A 40 -18.46 3.24 -13.63
N ILE A 41 -18.90 3.04 -12.40
CA ILE A 41 -20.05 2.20 -12.03
C ILE A 41 -21.18 3.00 -11.37
N GLY A 42 -21.15 4.35 -11.48
CA GLY A 42 -22.17 5.23 -10.93
C GLY A 42 -22.21 5.34 -9.41
N VAL A 43 -21.11 4.99 -8.72
CA VAL A 43 -21.00 5.05 -7.26
C VAL A 43 -20.24 6.30 -6.84
N GLU A 44 -20.78 7.01 -5.85
CA GLU A 44 -20.14 8.22 -5.30
C GLU A 44 -18.84 7.90 -4.56
N ASN A 45 -17.85 8.80 -4.66
CA ASN A 45 -16.57 8.65 -3.99
C ASN A 45 -16.62 9.14 -2.53
N THR A 46 -17.34 8.44 -1.69
CA THR A 46 -17.37 8.67 -0.23
C THR A 46 -16.35 7.78 0.49
N GLU A 47 -16.07 8.07 1.75
CA GLU A 47 -15.19 7.24 2.57
C GLU A 47 -15.81 5.84 2.77
N GLU A 48 -17.12 5.76 3.00
CA GLU A 48 -17.86 4.53 3.19
C GLU A 48 -17.81 3.64 1.94
N ASN A 49 -17.95 4.22 0.76
CA ASN A 49 -17.88 3.47 -0.49
C ASN A 49 -16.45 2.97 -0.77
N ARG A 50 -15.42 3.75 -0.42
CA ARG A 50 -14.03 3.28 -0.50
C ARG A 50 -13.74 2.18 0.51
N GLN A 51 -14.26 2.31 1.73
CA GLN A 51 -14.18 1.29 2.77
C GLN A 51 -14.86 -0.02 2.31
N ALA A 52 -16.08 0.07 1.80
CA ALA A 52 -16.83 -1.08 1.31
C ALA A 52 -16.09 -1.79 0.17
N TYR A 53 -15.56 -1.03 -0.79
CA TYR A 53 -14.76 -1.57 -1.89
C TYR A 53 -13.54 -2.37 -1.40
N ARG A 54 -12.77 -1.81 -0.47
CA ARG A 54 -11.57 -2.47 0.07
C ARG A 54 -11.94 -3.60 1.03
N GLY A 55 -12.98 -3.43 1.82
CA GLY A 55 -13.52 -4.46 2.70
C GLY A 55 -13.93 -5.71 1.92
N MET A 56 -14.64 -5.55 0.81
CA MET A 56 -15.01 -6.65 -0.09
C MET A 56 -13.79 -7.45 -0.55
N LEU A 57 -12.70 -6.79 -0.91
CA LEU A 57 -11.47 -7.46 -1.34
C LEU A 57 -10.83 -8.24 -0.18
N PHE A 58 -10.73 -7.61 1.02
CA PHE A 58 -10.02 -8.19 2.16
C PHE A 58 -10.80 -9.31 2.87
N THR A 59 -12.11 -9.37 2.68
CA THR A 59 -12.96 -10.43 3.24
C THR A 59 -13.25 -11.56 2.26
N THR A 60 -12.65 -11.53 1.08
CA THR A 60 -12.77 -12.63 0.11
C THR A 60 -12.22 -13.91 0.72
N GLU A 61 -13.05 -14.93 0.78
CA GLU A 61 -12.70 -16.24 1.35
C GLU A 61 -11.55 -16.88 0.57
N GLY A 62 -10.56 -17.41 1.30
CA GLY A 62 -9.41 -18.08 0.71
C GLY A 62 -8.38 -17.13 0.08
N LEU A 63 -8.52 -15.81 0.20
CA LEU A 63 -7.59 -14.84 -0.36
C LEU A 63 -6.13 -15.14 0.03
N GLY A 64 -5.88 -15.49 1.29
CA GLY A 64 -4.54 -15.81 1.80
C GLY A 64 -3.87 -17.04 1.15
N GLN A 65 -4.60 -17.82 0.36
CA GLN A 65 -4.00 -18.92 -0.43
C GLN A 65 -3.21 -18.37 -1.62
N TYR A 66 -3.61 -17.21 -2.15
CA TYR A 66 -3.07 -16.62 -3.39
C TYR A 66 -2.28 -15.35 -3.17
N ILE A 67 -2.48 -14.68 -2.02
CA ILE A 67 -1.89 -13.37 -1.71
C ILE A 67 -1.05 -13.48 -0.45
N SER A 68 0.21 -13.04 -0.53
CA SER A 68 1.16 -13.00 0.59
C SER A 68 1.24 -11.63 1.27
N GLY A 69 0.90 -10.57 0.56
CA GLY A 69 0.92 -9.20 1.07
C GLY A 69 -0.09 -8.31 0.35
N ALA A 70 -0.56 -7.26 1.02
CA ALA A 70 -1.44 -6.27 0.44
C ALA A 70 -0.91 -4.86 0.73
N ILE A 71 -0.75 -4.04 -0.32
CA ILE A 71 -0.28 -2.66 -0.19
C ILE A 71 -1.50 -1.78 0.05
N LEU A 72 -1.56 -1.08 1.18
CA LEU A 72 -2.67 -0.24 1.58
C LEU A 72 -2.40 1.24 1.28
N PHE A 73 -3.48 1.99 1.09
CA PHE A 73 -3.49 3.44 1.20
C PHE A 73 -3.63 3.85 2.68
N GLU A 74 -3.12 5.01 3.07
CA GLU A 74 -3.08 5.47 4.47
C GLU A 74 -4.47 5.45 5.13
N GLU A 75 -5.51 5.95 4.46
CA GLU A 75 -6.90 5.91 4.94
C GLU A 75 -7.30 4.49 5.38
N THR A 76 -7.03 3.50 4.55
CA THR A 76 -7.43 2.10 4.77
C THR A 76 -6.68 1.44 5.91
N LEU A 77 -5.42 1.84 6.14
CA LEU A 77 -4.61 1.30 7.24
C LEU A 77 -5.28 1.54 8.61
N TYR A 78 -6.01 2.65 8.75
CA TYR A 78 -6.68 3.03 10.00
C TYR A 78 -8.17 2.70 10.02
N GLN A 79 -8.74 2.31 8.89
CA GLN A 79 -10.17 2.01 8.79
C GLN A 79 -10.54 0.67 9.42
N LYS A 80 -11.77 0.61 9.89
CA LYS A 80 -12.43 -0.63 10.30
C LYS A 80 -13.35 -1.12 9.18
N HIS A 81 -13.53 -2.42 9.10
CA HIS A 81 -14.60 -3.04 8.30
C HIS A 81 -15.97 -2.82 8.96
N ALA A 82 -17.06 -3.07 8.24
CA ALA A 82 -18.42 -2.88 8.72
C ALA A 82 -18.78 -3.65 10.01
N ASP A 83 -18.08 -4.73 10.31
CA ASP A 83 -18.22 -5.52 11.54
C ASP A 83 -17.40 -4.97 12.73
N GLY A 84 -16.68 -3.86 12.55
CA GLY A 84 -15.90 -3.18 13.58
C GLY A 84 -14.44 -3.67 13.70
N GLU A 85 -14.02 -4.73 13.01
CA GLU A 85 -12.65 -5.21 12.99
C GLU A 85 -11.76 -4.31 12.09
N LEU A 86 -10.49 -4.12 12.45
CA LEU A 86 -9.57 -3.35 11.63
C LEU A 86 -9.32 -4.02 10.27
N MET A 87 -9.17 -3.22 9.21
CA MET A 87 -8.84 -3.72 7.88
C MET A 87 -7.51 -4.49 7.87
N VAL A 88 -6.54 -4.06 8.66
CA VAL A 88 -5.25 -4.75 8.83
C VAL A 88 -5.41 -6.13 9.48
N ASP A 89 -6.35 -6.27 10.42
CA ASP A 89 -6.61 -7.55 11.09
C ASP A 89 -7.29 -8.53 10.13
N LYS A 90 -8.20 -8.05 9.26
CA LYS A 90 -8.79 -8.87 8.18
C LYS A 90 -7.75 -9.53 7.28
N LEU A 91 -6.67 -8.81 7.00
CA LEU A 91 -5.55 -9.35 6.20
C LEU A 91 -4.68 -10.30 7.03
N THR A 92 -4.30 -9.89 8.23
CA THR A 92 -3.40 -10.65 9.10
C THR A 92 -4.01 -12.00 9.50
N ASN A 93 -5.32 -12.04 9.78
CA ASN A 93 -6.05 -13.27 10.10
C ASN A 93 -6.06 -14.30 8.96
N GLN A 94 -5.79 -13.86 7.72
CA GLN A 94 -5.62 -14.74 6.56
C GLN A 94 -4.15 -15.02 6.21
N GLY A 95 -3.21 -14.60 7.06
CA GLY A 95 -1.78 -14.76 6.82
C GLY A 95 -1.21 -13.83 5.73
N ILE A 96 -1.90 -12.72 5.45
CA ILE A 96 -1.49 -11.70 4.47
C ILE A 96 -0.80 -10.56 5.20
N LEU A 97 0.43 -10.21 4.82
CA LEU A 97 1.15 -9.09 5.41
C LEU A 97 0.57 -7.75 4.93
N PRO A 98 0.14 -6.87 5.85
CA PRO A 98 -0.23 -5.51 5.47
C PRO A 98 1.01 -4.70 5.11
N GLY A 99 0.97 -4.02 3.98
CA GLY A 99 1.96 -3.06 3.53
C GLY A 99 1.35 -1.68 3.37
N ILE A 100 2.19 -0.66 3.24
CA ILE A 100 1.74 0.73 3.17
C ILE A 100 2.44 1.49 2.05
N LYS A 101 1.69 2.25 1.26
CA LYS A 101 2.22 3.24 0.34
C LYS A 101 2.72 4.45 1.12
N VAL A 102 4.04 4.67 1.11
CA VAL A 102 4.68 5.72 1.90
C VAL A 102 5.03 6.98 1.09
N ASP A 103 5.07 6.89 -0.23
CA ASP A 103 5.31 8.08 -1.08
C ASP A 103 4.13 9.06 -1.04
N LYS A 104 4.41 10.34 -1.22
CA LYS A 104 3.45 11.45 -1.26
C LYS A 104 3.19 11.96 -2.70
N GLY A 105 3.50 11.14 -3.70
CA GLY A 105 3.25 11.43 -5.11
C GLY A 105 4.36 12.16 -5.83
N LEU A 106 4.15 12.37 -7.12
CA LEU A 106 5.11 12.99 -8.02
C LEU A 106 5.02 14.50 -7.97
N LYS A 107 6.18 15.17 -8.06
CA LYS A 107 6.32 16.62 -8.21
C LYS A 107 7.29 16.91 -9.34
N PRO A 108 7.15 18.05 -10.05
CA PRO A 108 8.13 18.46 -11.05
C PRO A 108 9.54 18.52 -10.45
N LEU A 109 10.53 18.02 -11.19
CA LEU A 109 11.93 18.06 -10.75
C LEU A 109 12.46 19.49 -10.89
N PRO A 110 12.88 20.16 -9.80
CA PRO A 110 13.45 21.50 -9.90
C PRO A 110 14.69 21.50 -10.81
N GLY A 111 14.69 22.34 -11.83
CA GLY A 111 15.77 22.40 -12.83
C GLY A 111 15.78 21.24 -13.87
N GLY A 112 14.82 20.33 -13.80
CA GLY A 112 14.61 19.28 -14.77
C GLY A 112 13.79 19.73 -16.00
N LEU A 113 13.61 18.84 -16.96
CA LEU A 113 12.76 19.07 -18.13
C LEU A 113 11.29 19.04 -17.73
N GLU A 114 10.39 19.55 -18.59
CA GLU A 114 8.94 19.69 -18.32
C GLU A 114 8.25 18.41 -17.82
N HIS A 115 8.74 17.26 -18.24
CA HIS A 115 8.17 15.95 -17.90
C HIS A 115 8.98 15.17 -16.86
N GLU A 116 10.08 15.73 -16.37
CA GLU A 116 10.88 15.09 -15.32
C GLU A 116 10.26 15.34 -13.93
N THR A 117 10.17 14.28 -13.15
CA THR A 117 9.54 14.33 -11.83
C THR A 117 10.39 13.63 -10.79
N TYR A 118 10.23 14.04 -9.54
CA TYR A 118 10.70 13.28 -8.39
C TYR A 118 9.52 12.82 -7.54
N CYS A 119 9.72 11.76 -6.78
CA CYS A 119 8.71 11.27 -5.87
C CYS A 119 8.96 11.85 -4.47
N SER A 120 7.98 12.59 -3.96
CA SER A 120 8.07 13.23 -2.63
C SER A 120 7.64 12.27 -1.51
N GLY A 121 7.96 12.62 -0.24
CA GLY A 121 7.48 11.90 0.94
C GLY A 121 8.56 11.41 1.89
N LEU A 122 9.83 11.80 1.69
CA LEU A 122 10.91 11.48 2.64
C LEU A 122 10.81 12.28 3.93
N ASP A 123 10.32 13.53 3.85
CA ASP A 123 10.15 14.38 5.03
C ASP A 123 9.13 13.76 5.99
N GLY A 124 9.52 13.60 7.26
CA GLY A 124 8.69 12.97 8.30
C GLY A 124 8.42 11.48 8.07
N LEU A 125 9.18 10.79 7.20
CA LEU A 125 8.95 9.38 6.91
C LEU A 125 9.26 8.48 8.11
N VAL A 126 10.23 8.84 8.92
CA VAL A 126 10.62 8.04 10.11
C VAL A 126 9.45 7.96 11.10
N GLU A 127 8.86 9.11 11.42
CA GLU A 127 7.72 9.22 12.33
C GLU A 127 6.51 8.47 11.77
N ARG A 128 6.14 8.75 10.51
CA ARG A 128 5.03 8.08 9.84
C ARG A 128 5.23 6.56 9.75
N ALA A 129 6.45 6.10 9.45
CA ALA A 129 6.74 4.68 9.36
C ALA A 129 6.62 3.98 10.72
N SER A 130 7.00 4.67 11.80
CA SER A 130 6.79 4.19 13.17
C SER A 130 5.30 4.03 13.48
N ASP A 131 4.48 5.03 13.16
CA ASP A 131 3.04 4.98 13.37
C ASP A 131 2.38 3.87 12.53
N TYR A 132 2.79 3.73 11.28
CA TYR A 132 2.29 2.66 10.41
C TYR A 132 2.67 1.26 10.92
N TYR A 133 3.87 1.11 11.47
CA TYR A 133 4.30 -0.14 12.08
C TYR A 133 3.46 -0.50 13.30
N VAL A 134 3.18 0.47 14.17
CA VAL A 134 2.29 0.29 15.34
C VAL A 134 0.88 -0.11 14.88
N GLN A 135 0.39 0.49 13.79
CA GLN A 135 -0.93 0.19 13.22
C GLN A 135 -1.01 -1.17 12.52
N GLY A 136 0.13 -1.85 12.32
CA GLY A 136 0.14 -3.21 11.75
C GLY A 136 0.81 -3.35 10.39
N ALA A 137 1.30 -2.27 9.76
CA ALA A 137 2.06 -2.38 8.52
C ALA A 137 3.41 -3.09 8.74
N ARG A 138 3.81 -3.92 7.79
CA ARG A 138 5.02 -4.75 7.88
C ARG A 138 5.97 -4.60 6.72
N PHE A 139 5.56 -3.91 5.67
CA PHE A 139 6.43 -3.49 4.56
C PHE A 139 5.95 -2.17 3.97
N ALA A 140 6.84 -1.46 3.29
CA ALA A 140 6.57 -0.20 2.64
C ALA A 140 6.68 -0.32 1.13
N LYS A 141 5.81 0.39 0.40
CA LYS A 141 5.91 0.55 -1.04
C LYS A 141 6.21 2.01 -1.37
N TRP A 142 7.28 2.20 -2.11
CA TRP A 142 7.66 3.49 -2.71
C TRP A 142 7.54 3.41 -4.22
N ARG A 143 6.91 4.40 -4.86
CA ARG A 143 6.85 4.51 -6.30
C ARG A 143 7.88 5.53 -6.79
N ALA A 144 8.75 5.11 -7.70
CA ALA A 144 9.55 5.99 -8.52
C ALA A 144 9.06 5.90 -9.98
N VAL A 145 9.18 6.99 -10.72
CA VAL A 145 8.90 7.03 -12.17
C VAL A 145 10.17 7.41 -12.89
N LEU A 146 10.58 6.54 -13.82
CA LEU A 146 11.70 6.79 -14.71
C LEU A 146 11.12 7.15 -16.08
N GLN A 147 11.59 8.25 -16.65
CA GLN A 147 11.36 8.56 -18.05
C GLN A 147 12.53 8.05 -18.86
N LEU A 148 12.24 7.11 -19.74
CA LEU A 148 13.22 6.53 -20.66
C LEU A 148 12.99 7.12 -22.04
N SER A 149 14.06 7.68 -22.62
CA SER A 149 14.07 8.09 -24.03
C SER A 149 14.57 6.90 -24.87
N LEU A 150 13.73 6.43 -25.80
CA LEU A 150 14.09 5.38 -26.74
C LEU A 150 15.00 5.89 -27.88
N ILE A 151 15.23 7.21 -27.99
CA ILE A 151 16.06 7.82 -29.04
C ILE A 151 17.55 7.64 -28.73
N HIS A 152 17.91 7.32 -27.50
CA HIS A 152 19.30 7.20 -27.06
C HIS A 152 19.72 5.77 -26.69
N ILE A 153 18.96 4.78 -27.12
CA ILE A 153 19.33 3.36 -26.97
C ILE A 153 19.94 2.85 -28.26
#